data_fcb193cb694624421505761a09e7be57
#
_entry.id   fcb193cb694624421505761a09e7be57
#
_cell.length_a   1.000
_cell.length_b   1.000
_cell.length_c   1.000
_cell.angle_alpha   90.00
_cell.angle_beta   90.00
_cell.angle_gamma   90.00
#
_symmetry.space_group_name_H-M   'P 1'
#
loop_
_entity.id
_entity.type
_entity.pdbx_description
1 polymer ?
#
loop_
_entity_poly.entity_id
_entity_poly.type
_entity_poly.pdbx_seq_one_letter_code
_entity_poly.pdbx_strand_id
1 'polypeptide(L)'
;MHDALGEALAKRRIQAVLPHVNGRLLDVGCGSNQLVRHYANGVGVDVHPWPGADVIVSDTATLAFEPESFDTITIVAALNHIPNRAAVLNECRRVLRPGGRVVITMLTPRTSRIWHWIRAPWDADQRDRGMQPGEVFGFTSAQLLDLFTRAGFILLSRHRFMLGLNQVYVFALADAVQPALSRLEGNGPASFARVS
;
A
#
# COMPACT_ATOMS: atom_id res chain seq x y z
N MET A 1 -27.30 0.21 10.46
CA MET A 1 -27.44 1.36 9.52
C MET A 1 -26.32 1.19 8.49
N HIS A 2 -26.65 1.02 7.21
CA HIS A 2 -25.60 0.83 6.17
C HIS A 2 -24.75 2.11 6.03
N ASP A 3 -23.44 1.98 6.13
CA ASP A 3 -22.48 3.06 5.89
C ASP A 3 -22.23 3.24 4.37
N ALA A 4 -23.26 3.68 3.67
CA ALA A 4 -23.21 3.86 2.21
C ALA A 4 -22.06 4.79 1.75
N LEU A 5 -21.67 5.75 2.59
CA LEU A 5 -20.55 6.65 2.31
C LEU A 5 -19.21 5.92 2.43
N GLY A 6 -19.02 5.12 3.49
CA GLY A 6 -17.82 4.29 3.66
C GLY A 6 -17.64 3.28 2.54
N GLU A 7 -18.74 2.63 2.13
CA GLU A 7 -18.73 1.69 0.99
C GLU A 7 -18.37 2.40 -0.33
N ALA A 8 -18.93 3.59 -0.59
CA ALA A 8 -18.60 4.37 -1.80
C ALA A 8 -17.10 4.78 -1.80
N LEU A 9 -16.55 5.15 -0.65
CA LEU A 9 -15.14 5.49 -0.51
C LEU A 9 -14.22 4.29 -0.68
N ALA A 10 -14.59 3.13 -0.10
CA ALA A 10 -13.87 1.88 -0.29
C ALA A 10 -13.84 1.50 -1.78
N LYS A 11 -14.98 1.54 -2.45
CA LYS A 11 -15.07 1.30 -3.90
C LYS A 11 -14.17 2.22 -4.72
N ARG A 12 -14.13 3.53 -4.40
CA ARG A 12 -13.26 4.48 -5.09
C ARG A 12 -11.77 4.21 -4.85
N ARG A 13 -11.39 3.77 -3.64
CA ARG A 13 -10.01 3.35 -3.35
C ARG A 13 -9.63 2.11 -4.16
N ILE A 14 -10.49 1.11 -4.20
CA ILE A 14 -10.29 -0.11 -5.01
C ILE A 14 -10.11 0.28 -6.49
N GLN A 15 -10.99 1.09 -7.05
CA GLN A 15 -10.88 1.55 -8.44
C GLN A 15 -9.57 2.29 -8.74
N ALA A 16 -9.05 3.06 -7.77
CA ALA A 16 -7.78 3.77 -7.92
C ALA A 16 -6.56 2.85 -7.81
N VAL A 17 -6.65 1.74 -7.07
CA VAL A 17 -5.57 0.77 -6.85
C VAL A 17 -5.49 -0.27 -7.97
N LEU A 18 -6.63 -0.76 -8.46
CA LEU A 18 -6.70 -1.86 -9.46
C LEU A 18 -5.81 -1.67 -10.70
N PRO A 19 -5.66 -0.47 -11.31
CA PRO A 19 -4.78 -0.29 -12.47
C PRO A 19 -3.30 -0.56 -12.18
N HIS A 20 -2.93 -0.62 -10.90
CA HIS A 20 -1.56 -0.88 -10.45
C HIS A 20 -1.34 -2.31 -9.95
N VAL A 21 -2.39 -3.14 -9.92
CA VAL A 21 -2.32 -4.54 -9.49
C VAL A 21 -2.07 -5.44 -10.68
N ASN A 22 -1.11 -6.35 -10.55
CA ASN A 22 -0.85 -7.40 -11.53
C ASN A 22 -0.41 -8.69 -10.81
N GLY A 23 -0.54 -9.83 -11.50
CA GLY A 23 -0.12 -11.13 -11.01
C GLY A 23 -0.85 -11.54 -9.72
N ARG A 24 -0.14 -12.21 -8.81
CA ARG A 24 -0.69 -12.66 -7.52
C ARG A 24 -0.66 -11.52 -6.50
N LEU A 25 -1.82 -11.19 -5.94
CA LEU A 25 -2.01 -10.09 -4.98
C LEU A 25 -1.96 -10.58 -3.53
N LEU A 26 -1.27 -9.82 -2.67
CA LEU A 26 -1.43 -9.86 -1.21
C LEU A 26 -2.00 -8.51 -0.74
N ASP A 27 -3.15 -8.52 -0.07
CA ASP A 27 -3.73 -7.31 0.54
C ASP A 27 -3.53 -7.33 2.06
N VAL A 28 -2.68 -6.45 2.57
CA VAL A 28 -2.30 -6.37 3.99
C VAL A 28 -3.18 -5.35 4.71
N GLY A 29 -3.90 -5.78 5.73
CA GLY A 29 -4.97 -5.02 6.36
C GLY A 29 -6.20 -4.98 5.45
N CYS A 30 -6.61 -6.15 4.95
CA CYS A 30 -7.64 -6.29 3.92
C CYS A 30 -9.05 -5.90 4.37
N GLY A 31 -9.30 -5.77 5.69
CA GLY A 31 -10.62 -5.52 6.24
C GLY A 31 -11.64 -6.54 5.73
N SER A 32 -12.72 -6.07 5.14
CA SER A 32 -13.75 -6.93 4.54
C SER A 32 -13.34 -7.59 3.21
N ASN A 33 -12.08 -7.51 2.82
CA ASN A 33 -11.46 -8.21 1.68
C ASN A 33 -12.09 -7.90 0.30
N GLN A 34 -12.62 -6.70 0.14
CA GLN A 34 -13.31 -6.31 -1.09
C GLN A 34 -12.38 -6.23 -2.29
N LEU A 35 -11.12 -5.79 -2.11
CA LEU A 35 -10.13 -5.68 -3.19
C LEU A 35 -9.80 -7.05 -3.76
N VAL A 36 -9.44 -8.01 -2.91
CA VAL A 36 -9.09 -9.38 -3.34
C VAL A 36 -10.27 -10.05 -4.02
N ARG A 37 -11.48 -9.94 -3.46
CA ARG A 37 -12.70 -10.48 -4.08
C ARG A 37 -12.99 -9.89 -5.46
N HIS A 38 -12.70 -8.60 -5.65
CA HIS A 38 -12.90 -7.96 -6.95
C HIS A 38 -11.83 -8.33 -7.96
N TYR A 39 -10.57 -8.46 -7.51
CA TYR A 39 -9.44 -8.83 -8.37
C TYR A 39 -9.39 -10.34 -8.69
N ALA A 40 -9.86 -11.18 -7.77
CA ALA A 40 -10.03 -12.63 -7.88
C ALA A 40 -8.73 -13.46 -8.03
N ASN A 41 -7.54 -12.86 -7.86
CA ASN A 41 -6.25 -13.58 -7.86
C ASN A 41 -5.36 -13.09 -6.73
N GLY A 42 -5.71 -13.40 -5.49
CA GLY A 42 -4.96 -12.93 -4.33
C GLY A 42 -5.40 -13.51 -3.01
N VAL A 43 -4.76 -13.01 -1.96
CA VAL A 43 -5.03 -13.35 -0.57
C VAL A 43 -5.10 -12.06 0.25
N GLY A 44 -6.12 -11.92 1.09
CA GLY A 44 -6.26 -10.82 2.03
C GLY A 44 -5.92 -11.27 3.46
N VAL A 45 -5.03 -10.55 4.12
CA VAL A 45 -4.65 -10.80 5.51
C VAL A 45 -5.03 -9.63 6.40
N ASP A 46 -5.51 -9.92 7.61
CA ASP A 46 -5.80 -8.91 8.62
C ASP A 46 -5.50 -9.44 10.03
N VAL A 47 -5.29 -8.55 10.99
CA VAL A 47 -5.14 -8.90 12.40
C VAL A 47 -6.49 -9.01 13.11
N HIS A 48 -7.51 -8.34 12.58
CA HIS A 48 -8.86 -8.40 13.11
C HIS A 48 -9.70 -9.38 12.28
N PRO A 49 -10.56 -10.22 12.91
CA PRO A 49 -11.35 -11.24 12.22
C PRO A 49 -12.56 -10.62 11.47
N TRP A 50 -12.28 -9.78 10.48
CA TRP A 50 -13.32 -9.21 9.64
C TRP A 50 -14.03 -10.28 8.82
N PRO A 51 -15.36 -10.19 8.65
CA PRO A 51 -16.08 -11.08 7.75
C PRO A 51 -15.51 -11.00 6.33
N GLY A 52 -14.93 -12.10 5.87
CA GLY A 52 -14.38 -12.22 4.51
C GLY A 52 -12.86 -12.08 4.38
N ALA A 53 -12.11 -11.77 5.42
CA ALA A 53 -10.66 -11.91 5.43
C ALA A 53 -10.28 -13.38 5.17
N ASP A 54 -9.28 -13.60 4.29
CA ASP A 54 -8.87 -14.98 3.94
C ASP A 54 -8.00 -15.58 5.05
N VAL A 55 -7.12 -14.77 5.64
CA VAL A 55 -6.19 -15.20 6.69
C VAL A 55 -6.17 -14.18 7.82
N ILE A 56 -6.38 -14.65 9.04
CA ILE A 56 -6.21 -13.84 10.25
C ILE A 56 -4.85 -14.15 10.85
N VAL A 57 -4.05 -13.10 11.05
CA VAL A 57 -2.71 -13.19 11.61
C VAL A 57 -2.63 -12.43 12.94
N SER A 58 -1.73 -12.83 13.82
CA SER A 58 -1.48 -12.09 15.08
C SER A 58 -0.71 -10.78 14.84
N ASP A 59 0.15 -10.77 13.81
CA ASP A 59 0.95 -9.62 13.40
C ASP A 59 1.24 -9.69 11.89
N THR A 60 0.98 -8.61 11.18
CA THR A 60 1.29 -8.49 9.76
C THR A 60 2.78 -8.37 9.46
N ALA A 61 3.63 -8.24 10.47
CA ALA A 61 5.08 -8.32 10.35
C ALA A 61 5.62 -9.76 10.23
N THR A 62 4.77 -10.77 10.39
CA THR A 62 5.13 -12.18 10.25
C THR A 62 4.03 -12.91 9.50
N LEU A 63 4.27 -13.16 8.22
CA LEU A 63 3.32 -13.80 7.32
C LEU A 63 3.79 -15.23 6.99
N ALA A 64 2.88 -16.19 7.07
CA ALA A 64 3.16 -17.59 6.75
C ALA A 64 3.15 -17.84 5.22
N PHE A 65 3.84 -16.98 4.46
CA PHE A 65 4.02 -17.14 3.03
C PHE A 65 5.49 -17.30 2.70
N GLU A 66 5.77 -18.05 1.63
CA GLU A 66 7.13 -18.20 1.11
C GLU A 66 7.69 -16.87 0.58
N PRO A 67 9.02 -16.67 0.64
CA PRO A 67 9.64 -15.52 -0.01
C PRO A 67 9.25 -15.45 -1.49
N GLU A 68 9.20 -14.23 -2.04
CA GLU A 68 8.97 -13.99 -3.46
C GLU A 68 7.70 -14.66 -4.01
N SER A 69 6.62 -14.70 -3.23
CA SER A 69 5.38 -15.40 -3.60
C SER A 69 4.31 -14.49 -4.20
N PHE A 70 4.48 -13.16 -4.13
CA PHE A 70 3.49 -12.19 -4.63
C PHE A 70 4.08 -11.22 -5.65
N ASP A 71 3.30 -10.85 -6.65
CA ASP A 71 3.67 -9.87 -7.68
C ASP A 71 3.25 -8.46 -7.30
N THR A 72 2.16 -8.35 -6.54
CA THR A 72 1.67 -7.09 -5.99
C THR A 72 1.29 -7.24 -4.53
N ILE A 73 1.69 -6.28 -3.71
CA ILE A 73 1.21 -6.13 -2.34
C ILE A 73 0.43 -4.81 -2.26
N THR A 74 -0.73 -4.84 -1.60
CA THR A 74 -1.51 -3.65 -1.34
C THR A 74 -1.63 -3.39 0.16
N ILE A 75 -1.66 -2.09 0.55
CA ILE A 75 -1.99 -1.64 1.90
C ILE A 75 -2.99 -0.48 1.74
N VAL A 76 -4.26 -0.81 1.64
CA VAL A 76 -5.31 0.14 1.29
C VAL A 76 -5.93 0.76 2.53
N ALA A 77 -5.57 2.01 2.83
CA ALA A 77 -6.04 2.76 4.00
C ALA A 77 -5.77 2.06 5.36
N ALA A 78 -4.77 1.19 5.42
CA ALA A 78 -4.44 0.39 6.60
C ALA A 78 -3.12 0.79 7.28
N LEU A 79 -2.15 1.33 6.54
CA LEU A 79 -0.78 1.58 7.05
C LEU A 79 -0.73 2.49 8.29
N ASN A 80 -1.67 3.42 8.43
CA ASN A 80 -1.78 4.31 9.59
C ASN A 80 -2.20 3.58 10.88
N HIS A 81 -2.85 2.43 10.75
CA HIS A 81 -3.30 1.57 11.86
C HIS A 81 -2.26 0.52 12.26
N ILE A 82 -1.18 0.37 11.51
CA ILE A 82 -0.10 -0.58 11.79
C ILE A 82 0.94 0.11 12.68
N PRO A 83 1.19 -0.34 13.93
CA PRO A 83 2.17 0.30 14.81
C PRO A 83 3.63 0.00 14.41
N ASN A 84 3.94 -1.23 14.02
CA ASN A 84 5.29 -1.75 13.69
C ASN A 84 5.60 -1.72 12.18
N ARG A 85 5.29 -0.60 11.52
CA ARG A 85 5.34 -0.40 10.04
C ARG A 85 6.64 -0.85 9.39
N ALA A 86 7.78 -0.57 10.02
CA ALA A 86 9.09 -0.96 9.49
C ALA A 86 9.22 -2.50 9.36
N ALA A 87 8.76 -3.23 10.37
CA ALA A 87 8.77 -4.69 10.34
C ALA A 87 7.82 -5.24 9.28
N VAL A 88 6.62 -4.65 9.15
CA VAL A 88 5.65 -5.02 8.10
C VAL A 88 6.20 -4.75 6.70
N LEU A 89 6.88 -3.63 6.48
CA LEU A 89 7.50 -3.34 5.17
C LEU A 89 8.66 -4.28 4.86
N ASN A 90 9.45 -4.70 5.87
CA ASN A 90 10.48 -5.72 5.69
C ASN A 90 9.86 -7.08 5.31
N GLU A 91 8.74 -7.42 5.92
CA GLU A 91 8.00 -8.63 5.56
C GLU A 91 7.38 -8.54 4.16
N CYS A 92 6.82 -7.39 3.79
CA CYS A 92 6.40 -7.12 2.41
C CYS A 92 7.57 -7.29 1.43
N ARG A 93 8.77 -6.78 1.77
CA ARG A 93 9.97 -6.98 0.95
C ARG A 93 10.32 -8.46 0.77
N ARG A 94 10.22 -9.26 1.84
CA ARG A 94 10.53 -10.69 1.81
C ARG A 94 9.60 -11.47 0.87
N VAL A 95 8.29 -11.21 0.94
CA VAL A 95 7.30 -11.97 0.19
C VAL A 95 7.04 -11.42 -1.21
N LEU A 96 7.54 -10.21 -1.53
CA LEU A 96 7.42 -9.60 -2.85
C LEU A 96 8.46 -10.15 -3.82
N ARG A 97 8.04 -10.53 -5.01
CA ARG A 97 8.93 -10.97 -6.10
C ARG A 97 9.81 -9.82 -6.59
N PRO A 98 11.03 -10.13 -7.10
CA PRO A 98 11.79 -9.17 -7.90
C PRO A 98 10.93 -8.63 -9.05
N GLY A 99 10.91 -7.29 -9.21
CA GLY A 99 10.04 -6.62 -10.20
C GLY A 99 8.58 -6.44 -9.76
N GLY A 100 8.20 -6.96 -8.61
CA GLY A 100 6.90 -6.72 -7.99
C GLY A 100 6.75 -5.30 -7.44
N ARG A 101 5.56 -4.96 -6.97
CA ARG A 101 5.24 -3.60 -6.48
C ARG A 101 4.42 -3.61 -5.21
N VAL A 102 4.59 -2.57 -4.41
CA VAL A 102 3.72 -2.26 -3.28
C VAL A 102 2.87 -1.05 -3.64
N VAL A 103 1.56 -1.19 -3.51
CA VAL A 103 0.58 -0.13 -3.80
C VAL A 103 -0.15 0.25 -2.52
N ILE A 104 -0.09 1.51 -2.16
CA ILE A 104 -0.77 1.99 -0.96
C ILE A 104 -1.72 3.14 -1.25
N THR A 105 -2.75 3.28 -0.44
CA THR A 105 -3.53 4.52 -0.41
C THR A 105 -3.37 5.23 0.93
N MET A 106 -3.27 6.56 0.87
CA MET A 106 -3.07 7.38 2.06
C MET A 106 -3.82 8.70 1.98
N LEU A 107 -4.50 9.04 3.07
CA LEU A 107 -5.01 10.39 3.33
C LEU A 107 -3.87 11.26 3.89
N THR A 108 -3.88 12.55 3.58
CA THR A 108 -2.98 13.48 4.28
C THR A 108 -3.38 13.58 5.76
N PRO A 109 -2.45 13.90 6.67
CA PRO A 109 -2.77 13.98 8.10
C PRO A 109 -3.89 14.98 8.42
N ARG A 110 -3.96 16.11 7.68
CA ARG A 110 -5.03 17.11 7.84
C ARG A 110 -6.38 16.54 7.41
N THR A 111 -6.44 15.94 6.24
CA THR A 111 -7.66 15.33 5.69
C THR A 111 -8.13 14.18 6.58
N SER A 112 -7.21 13.33 7.02
CA SER A 112 -7.53 12.20 7.90
C SER A 112 -8.13 12.69 9.23
N ARG A 113 -7.52 13.70 9.88
CA ARG A 113 -8.02 14.24 11.16
C ARG A 113 -9.43 14.82 11.02
N ILE A 114 -9.69 15.60 9.97
CA ILE A 114 -11.03 16.16 9.69
C ILE A 114 -12.02 15.02 9.41
N TRP A 115 -11.61 14.02 8.65
CA TRP A 115 -12.42 12.87 8.30
C TRP A 115 -12.81 12.03 9.52
N HIS A 116 -11.86 11.73 10.40
CA HIS A 116 -12.11 11.02 11.65
C HIS A 116 -13.04 11.82 12.58
N TRP A 117 -12.86 13.14 12.67
CA TRP A 117 -13.74 13.98 13.46
C TRP A 117 -15.20 13.98 12.93
N ILE A 118 -15.39 14.06 11.61
CA ILE A 118 -16.71 14.03 10.99
C ILE A 118 -17.36 12.65 11.15
N ARG A 119 -16.61 11.58 11.00
CA ARG A 119 -17.14 10.20 10.99
C ARG A 119 -17.16 9.50 12.34
N ALA A 120 -16.54 10.05 13.37
CA ALA A 120 -16.48 9.44 14.69
C ALA A 120 -17.80 8.77 15.18
N PRO A 121 -19.00 9.37 14.93
CA PRO A 121 -20.27 8.76 15.35
C PRO A 121 -20.66 7.50 14.55
N TRP A 122 -20.13 7.31 13.32
CA TRP A 122 -20.54 6.24 12.40
C TRP A 122 -19.41 5.28 12.06
N ASP A 123 -18.17 5.57 12.51
CA ASP A 123 -17.01 4.73 12.23
C ASP A 123 -16.98 3.54 13.22
N ALA A 124 -17.36 2.36 12.71
CA ALA A 124 -17.43 1.14 13.52
C ALA A 124 -16.04 0.76 14.05
N ASP A 125 -14.98 0.90 13.24
CA ASP A 125 -13.60 0.58 13.65
C ASP A 125 -13.15 1.46 14.82
N GLN A 126 -13.44 2.77 14.77
CA GLN A 126 -13.14 3.69 15.89
C GLN A 126 -13.99 3.46 17.13
N ARG A 127 -15.25 3.06 16.97
CA ARG A 127 -16.13 2.77 18.12
C ARG A 127 -15.77 1.48 18.81
N ASP A 128 -15.48 0.44 18.03
CA ASP A 128 -15.32 -0.91 18.54
C ASP A 128 -13.86 -1.14 19.02
N ARG A 129 -12.89 -0.47 18.42
CA ARG A 129 -11.47 -0.68 18.70
C ARG A 129 -10.75 0.54 19.29
N GLY A 130 -11.16 1.76 18.94
CA GLY A 130 -10.46 2.99 19.29
C GLY A 130 -9.07 3.11 18.61
N MET A 131 -8.37 4.22 18.86
CA MET A 131 -6.96 4.35 18.43
C MET A 131 -6.05 3.56 19.36
N GLN A 132 -5.24 2.68 18.77
CA GLN A 132 -4.28 1.88 19.51
C GLN A 132 -2.91 2.61 19.62
N PRO A 133 -2.09 2.30 20.65
CA PRO A 133 -0.74 2.84 20.76
C PRO A 133 0.08 2.61 19.49
N GLY A 134 0.69 3.68 18.95
CA GLY A 134 1.49 3.61 17.72
C GLY A 134 0.72 3.91 16.44
N GLU A 135 -0.61 3.97 16.46
CA GLU A 135 -1.41 4.42 15.32
C GLU A 135 -1.28 5.93 15.10
N VAL A 136 -1.47 6.36 13.86
CA VAL A 136 -1.38 7.78 13.46
C VAL A 136 -2.55 8.15 12.54
N PHE A 137 -2.92 9.43 12.50
CA PHE A 137 -3.99 9.90 11.60
C PHE A 137 -3.61 9.86 10.12
N GLY A 138 -2.36 9.62 9.78
CA GLY A 138 -1.85 9.54 8.41
C GLY A 138 -0.42 10.06 8.32
N PHE A 139 0.12 10.07 7.11
CA PHE A 139 1.50 10.48 6.84
C PHE A 139 1.54 11.64 5.87
N THR A 140 2.51 12.53 6.05
CA THR A 140 2.96 13.41 4.96
C THR A 140 3.68 12.57 3.90
N SER A 141 3.73 13.09 2.66
CA SER A 141 4.46 12.38 1.60
C SER A 141 5.93 12.17 1.94
N ALA A 142 6.57 13.13 2.61
CA ALA A 142 7.97 13.01 3.02
C ALA A 142 8.19 11.88 4.05
N GLN A 143 7.33 11.78 5.06
CA GLN A 143 7.40 10.71 6.06
C GLN A 143 7.17 9.34 5.42
N LEU A 144 6.22 9.25 4.49
CA LEU A 144 5.92 8.01 3.79
C LEU A 144 7.10 7.57 2.91
N LEU A 145 7.68 8.50 2.14
CA LEU A 145 8.84 8.23 1.31
C LEU A 145 10.05 7.79 2.15
N ASP A 146 10.35 8.47 3.26
CA ASP A 146 11.43 8.09 4.17
C ASP A 146 11.22 6.66 4.72
N LEU A 147 9.99 6.34 5.16
CA LEU A 147 9.65 5.02 5.68
C LEU A 147 9.89 3.91 4.65
N PHE A 148 9.43 4.10 3.41
CA PHE A 148 9.59 3.12 2.34
C PHE A 148 11.03 3.02 1.86
N THR A 149 11.75 4.15 1.74
CA THR A 149 13.16 4.15 1.33
C THR A 149 14.03 3.40 2.34
N ARG A 150 13.81 3.57 3.64
CA ARG A 150 14.52 2.81 4.68
C ARG A 150 14.23 1.32 4.63
N ALA A 151 13.07 0.91 4.14
CA ALA A 151 12.71 -0.49 3.93
C ALA A 151 13.22 -1.05 2.57
N GLY A 152 13.98 -0.27 1.80
CA GLY A 152 14.56 -0.71 0.53
C GLY A 152 13.63 -0.58 -0.67
N PHE A 153 12.62 0.29 -0.59
CA PHE A 153 11.72 0.58 -1.71
C PHE A 153 12.01 1.94 -2.33
N ILE A 154 11.71 2.09 -3.61
CA ILE A 154 11.72 3.35 -4.34
C ILE A 154 10.32 3.69 -4.86
N LEU A 155 9.99 4.96 -4.92
CA LEU A 155 8.73 5.43 -5.48
C LEU A 155 8.78 5.36 -7.02
N LEU A 156 7.83 4.65 -7.63
CA LEU A 156 7.63 4.63 -9.07
C LEU A 156 6.64 5.70 -9.54
N SER A 157 5.52 5.83 -8.84
CA SER A 157 4.49 6.81 -9.21
C SER A 157 3.63 7.21 -8.01
N ARG A 158 3.01 8.38 -8.15
CA ARG A 158 2.06 8.92 -7.18
C ARG A 158 0.92 9.61 -7.90
N HIS A 159 -0.32 9.24 -7.57
CA HIS A 159 -1.52 9.82 -8.16
C HIS A 159 -2.48 10.33 -7.08
N ARG A 160 -3.13 11.45 -7.33
CA ARG A 160 -4.18 11.99 -6.46
C ARG A 160 -5.54 11.60 -7.01
N PHE A 161 -6.46 11.24 -6.13
CA PHE A 161 -7.85 10.97 -6.49
C PHE A 161 -8.80 11.53 -5.43
N MET A 162 -10.11 11.45 -5.64
CA MET A 162 -11.13 12.02 -4.75
C MET A 162 -10.86 13.51 -4.46
N LEU A 163 -10.77 14.34 -5.52
CA LEU A 163 -10.49 15.77 -5.43
C LEU A 163 -9.18 16.10 -4.68
N GLY A 164 -8.19 15.19 -4.74
CA GLY A 164 -6.89 15.35 -4.08
C GLY A 164 -6.87 14.98 -2.60
N LEU A 165 -7.99 14.56 -2.02
CA LEU A 165 -8.09 14.16 -0.61
C LEU A 165 -7.36 12.85 -0.32
N ASN A 166 -7.27 11.97 -1.30
CA ASN A 166 -6.58 10.69 -1.18
C ASN A 166 -5.52 10.53 -2.28
N GLN A 167 -4.53 9.67 -2.03
CA GLN A 167 -3.41 9.45 -2.93
C GLN A 167 -3.09 7.97 -3.03
N VAL A 168 -2.75 7.52 -4.23
CA VAL A 168 -2.13 6.21 -4.48
C VAL A 168 -0.63 6.43 -4.65
N TYR A 169 0.17 5.62 -3.99
CA TYR A 169 1.61 5.52 -4.18
C TYR A 169 1.95 4.11 -4.65
N VAL A 170 2.82 4.01 -5.63
CA VAL A 170 3.34 2.74 -6.14
C VAL A 170 4.83 2.72 -5.90
N PHE A 171 5.29 1.70 -5.19
CA PHE A 171 6.69 1.47 -4.89
C PHE A 171 7.18 0.17 -5.52
N ALA A 172 8.48 0.09 -5.79
CA ALA A 172 9.16 -1.15 -6.18
C ALA A 172 10.39 -1.37 -5.30
N LEU A 173 10.93 -2.56 -5.33
CA LEU A 173 12.21 -2.87 -4.68
C LEU A 173 13.33 -2.07 -5.37
N ALA A 174 14.16 -1.39 -4.58
CA ALA A 174 15.27 -0.60 -5.09
C ALA A 174 16.26 -1.47 -5.88
N ASP A 175 16.56 -2.64 -5.37
CA ASP A 175 17.50 -3.60 -5.97
C ASP A 175 17.03 -4.11 -7.35
N ALA A 176 15.72 -4.15 -7.59
CA ALA A 176 15.16 -4.61 -8.86
C ALA A 176 15.19 -3.53 -9.96
N VAL A 177 15.28 -2.25 -9.59
CA VAL A 177 15.22 -1.12 -10.54
C VAL A 177 16.60 -0.59 -10.90
N GLN A 178 17.58 -0.68 -9.99
CA GLN A 178 18.95 -0.22 -10.25
C GLN A 178 19.60 -0.80 -11.51
N PRO A 179 19.50 -2.12 -11.83
CA PRO A 179 20.07 -2.67 -13.05
C PRO A 179 19.42 -2.12 -14.34
N ALA A 180 18.17 -1.68 -14.27
CA ALA A 180 17.48 -1.07 -15.43
C ALA A 180 17.94 0.38 -15.66
N LEU A 181 18.15 1.14 -14.59
CA LEU A 181 18.65 2.53 -14.69
C LEU A 181 20.09 2.58 -15.17
N SER A 182 20.98 1.72 -14.69
CA SER A 182 22.37 1.67 -15.12
C SER A 182 22.53 1.29 -16.61
N ARG A 183 21.62 0.50 -17.18
CA ARG A 183 21.60 0.19 -18.61
C ARG A 183 21.17 1.38 -19.48
N LEU A 184 20.33 2.26 -18.95
CA LEU A 184 19.90 3.48 -19.66
C LEU A 184 20.99 4.55 -19.64
N GLU A 185 21.74 4.65 -18.55
CA GLU A 185 22.87 5.59 -18.43
C GLU A 185 24.12 5.14 -19.22
N GLY A 186 24.33 3.82 -19.39
CA GLY A 186 25.43 3.25 -20.18
C GLY A 186 25.29 3.39 -21.70
N ASN A 187 24.11 3.76 -22.20
CA ASN A 187 23.82 3.99 -23.62
C ASN A 187 23.83 5.49 -23.99
N GLY A 188 24.72 6.26 -23.38
CA GLY A 188 25.01 7.64 -23.82
C GLY A 188 25.52 7.68 -25.27
N PRO A 189 25.29 8.74 -26.02
CA PRO A 189 25.45 8.80 -27.48
C PRO A 189 26.91 8.48 -27.88
N ALA A 190 27.04 7.40 -28.64
CA ALA A 190 28.30 7.07 -29.30
C ALA A 190 28.84 8.30 -30.05
N SER A 191 30.07 8.62 -29.76
CA SER A 191 30.92 9.63 -30.38
C SER A 191 30.58 9.84 -31.87
N PHE A 192 30.12 11.02 -32.21
CA PHE A 192 30.24 11.51 -33.60
C PHE A 192 31.73 11.63 -33.91
N ALA A 193 32.30 10.63 -34.56
CA ALA A 193 33.62 10.71 -35.18
C ALA A 193 33.57 11.82 -36.23
N ARG A 194 34.40 12.84 -36.03
CA ARG A 194 34.68 13.85 -37.04
C ARG A 194 35.34 13.16 -38.24
N VAL A 195 34.66 13.20 -39.36
CA VAL A 195 35.31 12.94 -40.66
C VAL A 195 35.92 14.27 -41.13
N SER A 196 37.22 14.24 -41.26
CA SER A 196 38.03 15.32 -41.88
C SER A 196 37.87 15.31 -43.39
#